data_8215f65d70e0e3dfaf320c4508a7533a
#
_entry.id   8215f65d70e0e3dfaf320c4508a7533a
#
_cell.length_a   1.000
_cell.length_b   1.000
_cell.length_c   1.000
_cell.angle_alpha   90.00
_cell.angle_beta   90.00
_cell.angle_gamma   90.00
#
_symmetry.space_group_name_H-M   'P 1'
#
loop_
_entity.id
_entity.type
_entity.pdbx_description
1 polymer ?
#
loop_
_entity_poly.entity_id
_entity_poly.type
_entity_poly.pdbx_seq_one_letter_code
_entity_poly.pdbx_strand_id
1 'polypeptide(L)'
;MLDGAKEIIPGAIGYYKDNTISWLDKQLTRYEKRPVIILQHFPLLPPKELNSHKVYQPEKYFEVLNKHKNVIAIVSGHYHLNGEKMQNGIYHISTPALLKPPYSYKIIDIVTTKEFSPMIYTELRPVDVK
;
A
#
# COMPACT_ATOMS: atom_id res chain seq x y z
N MET A 1 2.89 3.09 9.89
CA MET A 1 1.65 3.25 9.11
C MET A 1 1.57 4.68 8.62
N LEU A 2 1.21 4.88 7.36
CA LEU A 2 1.11 6.22 6.76
C LEU A 2 -0.34 6.72 6.86
N ASP A 3 -0.54 7.88 7.52
CA ASP A 3 -1.87 8.47 7.67
C ASP A 3 -2.22 9.27 6.41
N GLY A 4 -3.24 8.81 5.70
CA GLY A 4 -3.82 9.46 4.52
C GLY A 4 -5.35 9.56 4.61
N ALA A 5 -5.90 9.31 5.78
CA ALA A 5 -7.34 9.17 6.00
C ALA A 5 -8.06 10.50 6.23
N LYS A 6 -7.75 11.55 5.45
CA LYS A 6 -8.60 12.73 5.41
C LYS A 6 -9.47 12.70 4.17
N GLU A 7 -10.75 12.62 4.38
CA GLU A 7 -11.75 12.94 3.36
C GLU A 7 -11.71 14.43 3.09
N ILE A 8 -11.27 14.82 1.90
CA ILE A 8 -11.24 16.23 1.46
C ILE A 8 -12.49 16.56 0.64
N ILE A 9 -13.06 15.54 0.01
CA ILE A 9 -14.21 15.67 -0.90
C ILE A 9 -15.26 14.66 -0.45
N PRO A 10 -16.56 14.96 -0.59
CA PRO A 10 -17.61 13.97 -0.32
C PRO A 10 -17.35 12.70 -1.12
N GLY A 11 -17.18 11.57 -0.41
CA GLY A 11 -16.83 10.27 -0.98
C GLY A 11 -15.67 9.63 -0.24
N ALA A 12 -15.18 8.55 -0.79
CA ALA A 12 -14.12 7.73 -0.20
C ALA A 12 -12.74 8.00 -0.82
N ILE A 13 -12.41 9.28 -1.04
CA ILE A 13 -11.15 9.71 -1.68
C ILE A 13 -10.07 9.95 -0.62
N GLY A 14 -8.92 9.31 -0.78
CA GLY A 14 -7.76 9.49 0.09
C GLY A 14 -6.93 10.72 -0.28
N TYR A 15 -6.30 11.33 0.70
CA TYR A 15 -5.36 12.43 0.48
C TYR A 15 -4.18 12.36 1.45
N TYR A 16 -2.98 12.44 0.91
CA TYR A 16 -1.74 12.53 1.68
C TYR A 16 -1.24 13.96 1.68
N LYS A 17 -1.21 14.58 2.86
CA LYS A 17 -0.73 15.96 3.02
C LYS A 17 0.75 16.09 2.70
N ASP A 18 1.18 17.28 2.29
CA ASP A 18 2.58 17.58 1.98
C ASP A 18 3.52 17.28 3.15
N ASN A 19 3.10 17.51 4.39
CA ASN A 19 3.91 17.18 5.56
C ASN A 19 4.03 15.65 5.77
N THR A 20 3.00 14.86 5.45
CA THR A 20 3.05 13.40 5.47
C THR A 20 4.01 12.88 4.41
N ILE A 21 3.95 13.43 3.19
CA ILE A 21 4.85 13.06 2.09
C ILE A 21 6.30 13.46 2.40
N SER A 22 6.51 14.65 2.94
CA SER A 22 7.85 15.10 3.36
C SER A 22 8.42 14.28 4.52
N TRP A 23 7.57 13.85 5.45
CA TRP A 23 7.97 12.92 6.51
C TRP A 23 8.38 11.56 5.93
N LEU A 24 7.60 11.03 4.98
CA LEU A 24 7.92 9.78 4.29
C LEU A 24 9.28 9.85 3.59
N ASP A 25 9.54 10.91 2.82
CA ASP A 25 10.83 11.13 2.13
C ASP A 25 12.02 11.07 3.13
N LYS A 26 11.88 11.76 4.26
CA LYS A 26 12.89 11.74 5.34
C LYS A 26 13.09 10.32 5.93
N GLN A 27 11.99 9.57 6.15
CA GLN A 27 12.10 8.21 6.68
C GLN A 27 12.76 7.26 5.67
N LEU A 28 12.38 7.34 4.39
CA LEU A 28 12.99 6.52 3.34
C LEU A 28 14.48 6.81 3.19
N THR A 29 14.89 8.07 3.29
CA THR A 29 16.29 8.46 3.33
C THR A 29 17.00 7.87 4.55
N ARG A 30 16.40 8.02 5.74
CA ARG A 30 16.97 7.51 7.00
C ARG A 30 17.22 5.99 6.95
N TYR A 31 16.34 5.25 6.28
CA TYR A 31 16.39 3.79 6.19
C TYR A 31 16.81 3.30 4.79
N GLU A 32 17.57 4.08 4.04
CA GLU A 32 17.95 3.78 2.65
C GLU A 32 18.56 2.38 2.43
N LYS A 33 19.28 1.85 3.45
CA LYS A 33 19.92 0.54 3.42
C LYS A 33 19.05 -0.60 3.90
N ARG A 34 17.77 -0.36 4.17
CA ARG A 34 16.83 -1.37 4.66
C ARG A 34 15.63 -1.47 3.74
N PRO A 35 15.11 -2.67 3.47
CA PRO A 35 13.85 -2.80 2.78
C PRO A 35 12.73 -2.19 3.63
N VAL A 36 11.88 -1.41 3.00
CA VAL A 36 10.76 -0.70 3.64
C VAL A 36 9.46 -1.18 3.04
N ILE A 37 8.49 -1.48 3.91
CA ILE A 37 7.10 -1.74 3.55
C ILE A 37 6.25 -0.61 4.09
N ILE A 38 5.43 -0.03 3.22
CA ILE A 38 4.51 1.04 3.59
C ILE A 38 3.13 0.42 3.83
N LEU A 39 2.57 0.67 5.02
CA LEU A 39 1.19 0.33 5.34
C LEU A 39 0.34 1.59 5.29
N GLN A 40 -0.72 1.58 4.50
CA GLN A 40 -1.61 2.72 4.30
C GLN A 40 -3.04 2.27 4.06
N HIS A 41 -4.01 3.18 4.18
CA HIS A 41 -5.41 2.84 3.94
C HIS A 41 -5.77 2.90 2.45
N PHE A 42 -5.50 4.02 1.80
CA PHE A 42 -5.87 4.24 0.39
C PHE A 42 -4.79 3.74 -0.56
N PRO A 43 -5.11 2.85 -1.53
CA PRO A 43 -4.12 2.36 -2.49
C PRO A 43 -3.75 3.44 -3.51
N LEU A 44 -2.46 3.53 -3.85
CA LEU A 44 -1.98 4.34 -4.97
C LEU A 44 -2.29 3.68 -6.31
N LEU A 45 -2.20 2.34 -6.35
CA LEU A 45 -2.61 1.53 -7.50
C LEU A 45 -3.80 0.67 -7.09
N PRO A 46 -5.02 1.12 -7.33
CA PRO A 46 -6.20 0.39 -6.90
C PRO A 46 -6.37 -0.92 -7.67
N PRO A 47 -6.97 -1.94 -7.04
CA PRO A 47 -7.26 -3.22 -7.70
C PRO A 47 -8.29 -3.07 -8.83
N LYS A 48 -9.16 -2.06 -8.73
CA LYS A 48 -10.17 -1.68 -9.71
C LYS A 48 -10.22 -0.16 -9.85
N GLU A 49 -10.35 0.34 -11.06
CA GLU A 49 -10.51 1.77 -11.32
C GLU A 49 -11.90 2.26 -10.88
N LEU A 50 -11.91 3.01 -9.79
CA LEU A 50 -13.10 3.70 -9.26
C LEU A 50 -12.71 5.14 -8.91
N ASN A 51 -13.24 6.09 -9.65
CA ASN A 51 -12.92 7.51 -9.44
C ASN A 51 -13.25 8.02 -8.04
N SER A 52 -14.27 7.43 -7.40
CA SER A 52 -14.71 7.79 -6.06
C SER A 52 -13.84 7.24 -4.91
N HIS A 53 -12.84 6.40 -5.20
CA HIS A 53 -12.06 5.70 -4.18
C HIS A 53 -10.54 5.87 -4.36
N LYS A 54 -10.10 6.68 -5.32
CA LYS A 54 -8.68 6.89 -5.60
C LYS A 54 -8.03 7.88 -4.63
N VAL A 55 -6.71 7.94 -4.64
CA VAL A 55 -5.96 9.01 -3.99
C VAL A 55 -6.04 10.27 -4.84
N TYR A 56 -6.33 11.40 -4.19
CA TYR A 56 -6.33 12.72 -4.83
C TYR A 56 -4.90 13.26 -4.92
N GLN A 57 -4.51 13.76 -6.10
CA GLN A 57 -3.18 14.32 -6.39
C GLN A 57 -2.02 13.45 -5.89
N PRO A 58 -1.86 12.20 -6.41
CA PRO A 58 -0.85 11.27 -5.93
C PRO A 58 0.57 11.58 -6.47
N GLU A 59 0.74 12.58 -7.32
CA GLU A 59 1.98 12.85 -8.08
C GLU A 59 3.18 13.01 -7.17
N LYS A 60 3.07 13.86 -6.14
CA LYS A 60 4.15 14.08 -5.16
C LYS A 60 4.54 12.80 -4.41
N TYR A 61 3.56 11.94 -4.15
CA TYR A 61 3.82 10.66 -3.49
C TYR A 61 4.62 9.75 -4.43
N PHE A 62 4.21 9.66 -5.69
CA PHE A 62 4.97 8.89 -6.69
C PHE A 62 6.38 9.45 -6.92
N GLU A 63 6.59 10.76 -6.89
CA GLU A 63 7.91 11.38 -6.97
C GLU A 63 8.82 10.90 -5.84
N VAL A 64 8.32 10.87 -4.58
CA VAL A 64 9.06 10.34 -3.44
C VAL A 64 9.36 8.85 -3.62
N LEU A 65 8.39 8.04 -4.04
CA LEU A 65 8.62 6.60 -4.28
C LEU A 65 9.67 6.36 -5.38
N ASN A 66 9.65 7.14 -6.46
CA ASN A 66 10.61 7.00 -7.56
C ASN A 66 12.03 7.39 -7.16
N LYS A 67 12.19 8.30 -6.22
CA LYS A 67 13.48 8.74 -5.68
C LYS A 67 14.15 7.66 -4.82
N HIS A 68 13.37 6.83 -4.13
CA HIS A 68 13.85 5.84 -3.17
C HIS A 68 13.72 4.41 -3.72
N LYS A 69 14.80 3.62 -3.62
CA LYS A 69 14.84 2.24 -4.11
C LYS A 69 14.64 1.18 -3.03
N ASN A 70 14.49 1.61 -1.80
CA ASN A 70 14.34 0.73 -0.64
C ASN A 70 12.87 0.37 -0.31
N VAL A 71 11.89 0.98 -0.98
CA VAL A 71 10.48 0.57 -0.84
C VAL A 71 10.26 -0.69 -1.68
N ILE A 72 9.92 -1.80 -1.02
CA ILE A 72 9.69 -3.10 -1.68
C ILE A 72 8.20 -3.41 -1.84
N ALA A 73 7.36 -2.91 -0.93
CA ALA A 73 5.92 -3.10 -1.01
C ALA A 73 5.13 -1.95 -0.39
N ILE A 74 3.90 -1.77 -0.88
CA ILE A 74 2.85 -0.94 -0.30
C ILE A 74 1.63 -1.81 -0.08
N VAL A 75 1.19 -1.95 1.18
CA VAL A 75 -0.01 -2.70 1.55
C VAL A 75 -1.12 -1.73 1.88
N SER A 76 -2.28 -1.93 1.27
CA SER A 76 -3.43 -1.03 1.40
C SER A 76 -4.75 -1.80 1.50
N GLY A 77 -5.77 -1.13 2.02
CA GLY A 77 -7.14 -1.62 2.15
C GLY A 77 -8.13 -0.86 1.26
N HIS A 78 -9.14 -0.26 1.89
CA HIS A 78 -10.14 0.64 1.34
C HIS A 78 -11.12 0.05 0.32
N TYR A 79 -10.64 -0.57 -0.73
CA TYR A 79 -11.47 -1.15 -1.81
C TYR A 79 -12.19 -2.43 -1.40
N HIS A 80 -11.78 -3.05 -0.28
CA HIS A 80 -12.26 -4.35 0.15
C HIS A 80 -12.11 -5.46 -0.92
N LEU A 81 -11.14 -5.30 -1.79
CA LEU A 81 -10.84 -6.22 -2.88
C LEU A 81 -9.40 -6.73 -2.78
N ASN A 82 -9.24 -8.02 -3.04
CA ASN A 82 -7.92 -8.59 -3.24
C ASN A 82 -7.34 -8.12 -4.57
N GLY A 83 -6.09 -7.66 -4.56
CA GLY A 83 -5.39 -7.25 -5.78
C GLY A 83 -3.90 -7.11 -5.56
N GLU A 84 -3.14 -7.32 -6.62
CA GLU A 84 -1.69 -7.22 -6.61
C GLU A 84 -1.22 -6.65 -7.94
N LYS A 85 -0.34 -5.65 -7.87
CA LYS A 85 0.26 -5.00 -9.04
C LYS A 85 1.72 -4.70 -8.76
N MET A 86 2.57 -4.84 -9.75
CA MET A 86 3.97 -4.43 -9.69
C MET A 86 4.15 -3.16 -10.52
N GLN A 87 4.74 -2.12 -9.92
CA GLN A 87 5.12 -0.90 -10.64
C GLN A 87 6.43 -0.36 -10.11
N ASN A 88 7.37 -0.08 -11.00
CA ASN A 88 8.69 0.50 -10.68
C ASN A 88 9.46 -0.28 -9.59
N GLY A 89 9.31 -1.61 -9.54
CA GLY A 89 9.93 -2.47 -8.53
C GLY A 89 9.25 -2.50 -7.18
N ILE A 90 8.10 -1.80 -7.02
CA ILE A 90 7.31 -1.79 -5.79
C ILE A 90 6.09 -2.69 -5.97
N TYR A 91 5.87 -3.58 -5.02
CA TYR A 91 4.73 -4.49 -5.00
C TYR A 91 3.54 -3.85 -4.29
N HIS A 92 2.51 -3.46 -5.04
CA HIS A 92 1.28 -2.87 -4.54
C HIS A 92 0.27 -3.97 -4.22
N ILE A 93 -0.05 -4.14 -2.94
CA ILE A 93 -0.92 -5.19 -2.42
C ILE A 93 -2.18 -4.53 -1.84
N SER A 94 -3.33 -4.88 -2.39
CA SER A 94 -4.63 -4.54 -1.81
C SER A 94 -5.21 -5.73 -1.09
N THR A 95 -5.72 -5.49 0.12
CA THR A 95 -6.28 -6.53 0.98
C THR A 95 -7.81 -6.53 0.94
N PRO A 96 -8.46 -7.71 1.02
CA PRO A 96 -9.90 -7.80 1.18
C PRO A 96 -10.34 -7.29 2.57
N ALA A 97 -11.64 -7.26 2.81
CA ALA A 97 -12.23 -6.93 4.09
C ALA A 97 -12.96 -8.12 4.69
N LEU A 98 -12.96 -8.19 6.02
CA LEU A 98 -13.73 -9.19 6.78
C LEU A 98 -15.19 -8.79 7.03
N LEU A 99 -15.63 -7.63 6.47
CA LEU A 99 -16.96 -7.07 6.76
C LEU A 99 -18.08 -7.60 5.87
N LYS A 100 -17.74 -8.23 4.73
CA LYS A 100 -18.73 -8.74 3.76
C LYS A 100 -18.14 -9.88 2.92
N PRO A 101 -19.01 -10.74 2.35
CA PRO A 101 -18.54 -11.84 1.47
C PRO A 101 -17.78 -11.35 0.23
N PRO A 102 -16.81 -12.14 -0.25
CA PRO A 102 -16.26 -13.30 0.42
C PRO A 102 -15.37 -12.87 1.59
N TYR A 103 -15.70 -13.35 2.80
CA TYR A 103 -14.89 -13.06 3.99
C TYR A 103 -13.52 -13.69 3.83
N SER A 104 -12.48 -12.86 3.75
CA SER A 104 -11.13 -13.35 3.55
C SER A 104 -10.09 -12.37 4.10
N TYR A 105 -8.93 -12.89 4.40
CA TYR A 105 -7.75 -12.10 4.79
C TYR A 105 -6.54 -12.55 3.97
N LYS A 106 -5.52 -11.72 3.96
CA LYS A 106 -4.27 -11.99 3.25
C LYS A 106 -3.13 -12.16 4.24
N ILE A 107 -2.39 -13.25 4.13
CA ILE A 107 -1.09 -13.44 4.78
C ILE A 107 -0.04 -12.88 3.82
N ILE A 108 0.91 -12.13 4.36
CA ILE A 108 2.04 -11.57 3.63
C ILE A 108 3.31 -11.98 4.36
N ASP A 109 4.05 -12.91 3.76
CA ASP A 109 5.32 -13.38 4.29
C ASP A 109 6.47 -12.66 3.58
N ILE A 110 7.42 -12.15 4.37
CA ILE A 110 8.59 -11.44 3.87
C ILE A 110 9.82 -12.21 4.28
N VAL A 111 10.50 -12.74 3.30
CA VAL A 111 11.73 -13.50 3.49
C VAL A 111 12.91 -12.63 3.10
N THR A 112 13.78 -12.35 4.07
CA THR A 112 15.02 -11.61 3.83
C THR A 112 16.21 -12.54 4.06
N THR A 113 17.14 -12.56 3.11
CA THR A 113 18.41 -13.26 3.24
C THR A 113 19.57 -12.27 3.10
N LYS A 114 20.78 -12.69 3.48
CA LYS A 114 21.98 -11.85 3.27
C LYS A 114 22.40 -11.77 1.81
N GLU A 115 22.00 -12.74 1.00
CA GLU A 115 22.50 -12.95 -0.37
C GLU A 115 21.53 -12.50 -1.46
N PHE A 116 20.23 -12.42 -1.15
CA PHE A 116 19.20 -12.13 -2.14
C PHE A 116 18.33 -10.95 -1.72
N SER A 117 17.76 -10.27 -2.71
CA SER A 117 16.72 -9.26 -2.49
C SER A 117 15.55 -9.85 -1.70
N PRO A 118 14.86 -9.05 -0.87
CA PRO A 118 13.68 -9.52 -0.14
C PRO A 118 12.64 -10.13 -1.07
N MET A 119 12.13 -11.30 -0.69
CA MET A 119 11.04 -11.98 -1.38
C MET A 119 9.74 -11.78 -0.61
N ILE A 120 8.65 -11.54 -1.33
CA ILE A 120 7.32 -11.36 -0.75
C ILE A 120 6.43 -12.47 -1.29
N TYR A 121 5.83 -13.22 -0.37
CA TYR A 121 4.82 -14.24 -0.67
C TYR A 121 3.48 -13.78 -0.12
N THR A 122 2.42 -14.00 -0.87
CA THR A 122 1.07 -13.66 -0.45
C THR A 122 0.17 -14.88 -0.53
N GLU A 123 -0.70 -15.03 0.46
CA GLU A 123 -1.71 -16.08 0.50
C GLU A 123 -3.06 -15.47 0.88
N LEU A 124 -4.08 -15.71 0.06
CA LEU A 124 -5.45 -15.33 0.38
C LEU A 124 -6.15 -16.49 1.10
N ARG A 125 -6.65 -16.25 2.30
CA ARG A 125 -7.38 -17.24 3.10
C ARG A 125 -8.83 -16.84 3.30
N PRO A 126 -9.79 -17.72 2.96
CA PRO A 126 -11.19 -17.53 3.31
C PRO A 126 -11.39 -17.68 4.83
N VAL A 127 -12.43 -17.06 5.33
CA VAL A 127 -12.91 -17.24 6.71
C VAL A 127 -14.27 -17.91 6.65
N ASP A 128 -14.38 -19.08 7.27
CA ASP A 128 -15.66 -19.74 7.44
C ASP A 128 -16.48 -19.01 8.49
N VAL A 129 -17.51 -18.32 8.03
CA VAL A 129 -18.49 -17.67 8.93
C VAL A 129 -19.61 -18.70 9.18
N LYS A 130 -19.64 -19.23 10.40
CA LYS A 130 -20.71 -20.12 10.86
C LYS A 130 -21.94 -19.31 11.25
#